data_d08656282a5a02e9da88bdfbcbbe0d56
#
_entry.id   d08656282a5a02e9da88bdfbcbbe0d56
#
_cell.length_a   1.000
_cell.length_b   1.000
_cell.length_c   1.000
_cell.angle_alpha   90.00
_cell.angle_beta   90.00
_cell.angle_gamma   90.00
#
_symmetry.space_group_name_H-M   'P 1'
#
loop_
_entity.id
_entity.type
_entity.pdbx_description
1 polymer ?
#
loop_
_entity_poly.entity_id
_entity_poly.type
_entity_poly.pdbx_seq_one_letter_code
_entity_poly.pdbx_strand_id
1 'polypeptide(L)'
;MTTEGPYRFPGGFPDAATIDAAYDASDLARAIQCYKHFFPLISGASIFVGQAAVGVRLNEVFGYMDTRPAQAGLTLNSDTPYGGPLLDLHVGPLVVEIPPGLIVGAILNYDQSWITDVGIPGRDGGAGGSYLLLPPGYDGDVPDEGYFVAQAQSHKLVVGLRGIPKDGDVAGAIALLQTVVVRPLDPSTPWTEPRWIDMSGAPQDTSPNPVQGSIRYWELLHAALQDEPPRASDIAHESELAVLGILRGHDFTPDERMRRILERAATEADAQMRVQSLADRRPDRVAWTDRQWEWVTLRPDNVFFQIDGRTDVDALDTWFYQAIASSPAMFRRLPGGGSVYWFGGRDGEGAYLDGGRDYSLTIPTPVPAGLFWSVTVYDAATRSQIDTDQGNAALRSLFELSGSTEGAQVELRFGPEQPADGADRWVKTLPGRGWFVYLRLYGPSAAAFDGSWRPGDFVAV
;
A
#
# COMPACT_ATOMS: atom_id res chain seq x y z
N MET A 1 46.44 3.46 17.98
CA MET A 1 45.72 4.74 17.79
C MET A 1 44.33 4.53 18.31
N THR A 2 44.02 4.99 19.52
CA THR A 2 42.67 5.07 20.04
C THR A 2 41.96 6.14 19.23
N THR A 3 41.01 5.75 18.36
CA THR A 3 40.08 6.69 17.76
C THR A 3 39.26 7.25 18.91
N GLU A 4 39.58 8.46 19.37
CA GLU A 4 38.71 9.20 20.27
C GLU A 4 37.38 9.36 19.54
N GLY A 5 36.34 8.78 20.12
CA GLY A 5 34.96 8.95 19.61
C GLY A 5 34.53 10.42 19.73
N PRO A 6 33.36 10.79 19.22
CA PRO A 6 32.89 12.18 19.24
C PRO A 6 32.60 12.72 20.65
N TYR A 7 32.64 11.86 21.68
CA TYR A 7 32.31 12.21 23.07
C TYR A 7 33.53 12.27 23.95
N ARG A 8 33.63 13.32 24.81
CA ARG A 8 34.72 13.59 25.73
C ARG A 8 34.25 13.49 27.18
N PHE A 9 35.02 12.80 28.00
CA PHE A 9 34.70 12.57 29.43
C PHE A 9 35.90 12.98 30.33
N PRO A 10 36.23 14.30 30.43
CA PRO A 10 37.29 14.73 31.28
C PRO A 10 37.03 14.40 32.76
N GLY A 11 37.93 13.64 33.38
CA GLY A 11 37.72 13.18 34.76
C GLY A 11 36.56 12.21 34.96
N GLY A 12 36.05 11.60 33.87
CA GLY A 12 34.93 10.63 33.93
C GLY A 12 33.55 11.27 33.75
N PHE A 13 33.44 12.59 33.64
CA PHE A 13 32.19 13.31 33.41
C PHE A 13 32.14 13.89 31.98
N PRO A 14 30.93 13.95 31.33
CA PRO A 14 30.84 14.55 30.01
C PRO A 14 31.07 16.07 30.06
N ASP A 15 31.77 16.64 29.08
CA ASP A 15 31.76 18.09 28.88
C ASP A 15 30.44 18.56 28.24
N ALA A 16 30.20 19.88 28.23
CA ALA A 16 28.92 20.44 27.73
C ALA A 16 28.62 20.06 26.26
N ALA A 17 29.65 20.09 25.41
CA ALA A 17 29.48 19.73 23.99
C ALA A 17 29.14 18.25 23.81
N THR A 18 29.70 17.38 24.63
CA THR A 18 29.39 15.95 24.67
C THR A 18 27.93 15.70 25.12
N ILE A 19 27.46 16.45 26.13
CA ILE A 19 26.07 16.34 26.62
C ILE A 19 25.11 16.65 25.47
N ASP A 20 25.24 17.80 24.83
CA ASP A 20 24.36 18.21 23.73
C ASP A 20 24.42 17.22 22.57
N ALA A 21 25.62 16.85 22.11
CA ALA A 21 25.77 15.90 20.98
C ALA A 21 25.21 14.50 21.28
N ALA A 22 25.35 14.01 22.51
CA ALA A 22 24.85 12.71 22.90
C ALA A 22 23.31 12.69 22.96
N TYR A 23 22.66 13.72 23.50
CA TYR A 23 21.21 13.85 23.50
C TYR A 23 20.66 14.02 22.10
N ASP A 24 21.25 14.87 21.25
CA ASP A 24 20.83 15.06 19.87
C ASP A 24 20.91 13.74 19.06
N ALA A 25 21.99 13.00 19.21
CA ALA A 25 22.16 11.72 18.54
C ALA A 25 21.15 10.66 19.03
N SER A 26 20.87 10.63 20.34
CA SER A 26 19.92 9.71 20.94
C SER A 26 18.49 10.01 20.47
N ASP A 27 18.08 11.28 20.50
CA ASP A 27 16.74 11.69 20.06
C ASP A 27 16.55 11.46 18.57
N LEU A 28 17.55 11.74 17.73
CA LEU A 28 17.52 11.45 16.30
C LEU A 28 17.35 9.95 16.02
N ALA A 29 18.10 9.09 16.72
CA ALA A 29 18.02 7.65 16.54
C ALA A 29 16.61 7.11 16.89
N ARG A 30 16.03 7.58 18.03
CA ARG A 30 14.64 7.26 18.40
C ARG A 30 13.65 7.70 17.34
N ALA A 31 13.76 8.94 16.89
CA ALA A 31 12.87 9.50 15.89
C ALA A 31 12.91 8.72 14.56
N ILE A 32 14.09 8.32 14.08
CA ILE A 32 14.22 7.51 12.87
C ILE A 32 13.49 6.16 13.03
N GLN A 33 13.64 5.48 14.18
CA GLN A 33 12.97 4.20 14.41
C GLN A 33 11.45 4.37 14.54
N CYS A 34 10.99 5.39 15.25
CA CYS A 34 9.56 5.71 15.36
C CYS A 34 8.95 6.06 13.99
N TYR A 35 9.64 6.84 13.16
CA TYR A 35 9.18 7.15 11.80
C TYR A 35 8.88 5.87 11.01
N LYS A 36 9.83 4.94 10.97
CA LYS A 36 9.68 3.68 10.23
C LYS A 36 8.56 2.82 10.81
N HIS A 37 8.53 2.65 12.13
CA HIS A 37 7.53 1.84 12.82
C HIS A 37 6.10 2.31 12.55
N PHE A 38 5.87 3.63 12.59
CA PHE A 38 4.54 4.21 12.39
C PHE A 38 4.22 4.55 10.92
N PHE A 39 5.12 4.23 9.98
CA PHE A 39 4.89 4.52 8.56
C PHE A 39 3.61 3.87 8.01
N PRO A 40 3.26 2.60 8.33
CA PRO A 40 2.00 2.00 7.92
C PRO A 40 0.77 2.77 8.43
N LEU A 41 0.81 3.27 9.67
CA LEU A 41 -0.25 4.11 10.25
C LEU A 41 -0.38 5.43 9.49
N ILE A 42 0.73 6.10 9.18
CA ILE A 42 0.71 7.37 8.42
C ILE A 42 0.22 7.15 6.99
N SER A 43 0.65 6.06 6.35
CA SER A 43 0.12 5.67 5.04
C SER A 43 -1.40 5.42 5.09
N GLY A 44 -1.89 4.72 6.12
CA GLY A 44 -3.32 4.55 6.37
C GLY A 44 -4.04 5.88 6.61
N ALA A 45 -3.53 6.72 7.51
CA ALA A 45 -4.10 8.03 7.80
C ALA A 45 -4.18 8.92 6.55
N SER A 46 -3.20 8.81 5.65
CA SER A 46 -3.19 9.56 4.39
C SER A 46 -4.34 9.15 3.46
N ILE A 47 -4.79 7.89 3.50
CA ILE A 47 -5.99 7.46 2.76
C ILE A 47 -7.22 8.23 3.26
N PHE A 48 -7.40 8.35 4.57
CA PHE A 48 -8.51 9.09 5.16
C PHE A 48 -8.44 10.58 4.82
N VAL A 49 -7.26 11.19 4.92
CA VAL A 49 -7.05 12.61 4.57
C VAL A 49 -7.34 12.86 3.09
N GLY A 50 -6.79 12.04 2.20
CA GLY A 50 -6.97 12.19 0.75
C GLY A 50 -8.42 12.01 0.31
N GLN A 51 -9.13 11.02 0.84
CA GLN A 51 -10.53 10.79 0.51
C GLN A 51 -11.45 11.84 1.13
N ALA A 52 -11.15 12.32 2.34
CA ALA A 52 -11.91 13.42 2.96
C ALA A 52 -11.82 14.72 2.13
N ALA A 53 -10.67 14.98 1.51
CA ALA A 53 -10.47 16.15 0.66
C ALA A 53 -11.40 16.19 -0.57
N VAL A 54 -11.87 15.04 -1.05
CA VAL A 54 -12.81 14.92 -2.17
C VAL A 54 -14.25 14.63 -1.72
N GLY A 55 -14.53 14.70 -0.43
CA GLY A 55 -15.90 14.66 0.11
C GLY A 55 -16.35 13.32 0.68
N VAL A 56 -15.47 12.32 0.81
CA VAL A 56 -15.74 11.10 1.58
C VAL A 56 -15.88 11.46 3.08
N ARG A 57 -16.81 10.82 3.77
CA ARG A 57 -17.05 10.99 5.20
C ARG A 57 -17.23 9.63 5.86
N LEU A 58 -16.61 9.46 7.01
CA LEU A 58 -16.70 8.21 7.77
C LEU A 58 -18.17 7.87 8.03
N ASN A 59 -18.55 6.62 7.77
CA ASN A 59 -19.89 6.09 7.96
C ASN A 59 -21.03 6.74 7.14
N GLU A 60 -20.77 7.84 6.40
CA GLU A 60 -21.83 8.64 5.76
C GLU A 60 -21.70 8.72 4.24
N VAL A 61 -20.47 8.89 3.72
CA VAL A 61 -20.21 9.07 2.29
C VAL A 61 -19.05 8.20 1.87
N PHE A 62 -19.35 7.21 1.04
CA PHE A 62 -18.37 6.26 0.51
C PHE A 62 -17.91 6.66 -0.88
N GLY A 63 -16.64 6.38 -1.16
CA GLY A 63 -16.04 6.71 -2.42
C GLY A 63 -15.85 5.50 -3.34
N TYR A 64 -15.94 5.72 -4.64
CA TYR A 64 -15.45 4.79 -5.65
C TYR A 64 -14.68 5.54 -6.73
N MET A 65 -13.77 4.85 -7.42
CA MET A 65 -13.01 5.39 -8.55
C MET A 65 -12.82 4.31 -9.62
N ASP A 66 -12.73 4.76 -10.86
CA ASP A 66 -12.45 3.89 -12.00
C ASP A 66 -10.96 3.48 -12.09
N THR A 67 -10.55 2.97 -13.23
CA THR A 67 -9.19 2.43 -13.47
C THR A 67 -8.19 3.47 -13.98
N ARG A 68 -8.57 4.74 -14.13
CA ARG A 68 -7.67 5.78 -14.68
C ARG A 68 -6.57 6.18 -13.69
N PRO A 69 -5.37 6.60 -14.17
CA PRO A 69 -4.24 6.94 -13.30
C PRO A 69 -4.35 8.32 -12.63
N ALA A 70 -5.53 8.96 -12.62
CA ALA A 70 -5.75 10.31 -12.10
C ALA A 70 -5.60 10.43 -10.57
N GLN A 71 -5.44 9.31 -9.86
CA GLN A 71 -5.43 9.26 -8.40
C GLN A 71 -4.02 8.96 -7.89
N ALA A 72 -3.46 9.83 -7.07
CA ALA A 72 -2.21 9.53 -6.37
C ALA A 72 -2.46 8.54 -5.22
N GLY A 73 -1.70 7.46 -5.22
CA GLY A 73 -1.77 6.41 -4.22
C GLY A 73 -0.68 5.37 -4.45
N LEU A 74 -0.19 4.75 -3.37
CA LEU A 74 0.94 3.82 -3.47
C LEU A 74 0.54 2.56 -4.26
N THR A 75 1.13 2.42 -5.43
CA THR A 75 1.02 1.29 -6.37
C THR A 75 -0.39 0.74 -6.60
N LEU A 76 -1.40 1.63 -6.64
CA LEU A 76 -2.74 1.27 -7.07
C LEU A 76 -2.70 0.65 -8.48
N ASN A 77 -3.54 -0.34 -8.76
CA ASN A 77 -3.61 -0.91 -10.10
C ASN A 77 -4.61 -0.17 -10.99
N SER A 78 -4.50 -0.37 -12.31
CA SER A 78 -5.45 0.12 -13.31
C SER A 78 -6.42 -0.97 -13.79
N ASP A 79 -6.38 -2.18 -13.20
CA ASP A 79 -7.10 -3.34 -13.74
C ASP A 79 -8.56 -3.36 -13.30
N THR A 80 -8.83 -2.84 -12.10
CA THR A 80 -10.12 -2.94 -11.44
C THR A 80 -10.51 -1.62 -10.79
N PRO A 81 -11.77 -1.18 -10.87
CA PRO A 81 -12.23 -0.05 -10.07
C PRO A 81 -12.11 -0.35 -8.59
N TYR A 82 -11.78 0.68 -7.83
CA TYR A 82 -11.69 0.68 -6.38
C TYR A 82 -12.92 1.36 -5.78
N GLY A 83 -13.27 0.96 -4.57
CA GLY A 83 -14.27 1.63 -3.75
C GLY A 83 -14.32 1.01 -2.38
N GLY A 84 -15.04 1.65 -1.50
CA GLY A 84 -15.31 1.07 -0.19
C GLY A 84 -15.52 2.11 0.89
N PRO A 85 -16.17 1.67 1.97
CA PRO A 85 -16.35 2.49 3.16
C PRO A 85 -15.03 2.79 3.87
N LEU A 86 -14.89 4.04 4.34
CA LEU A 86 -14.06 4.36 5.49
C LEU A 86 -14.95 4.41 6.72
N LEU A 87 -14.64 3.60 7.72
CA LEU A 87 -15.49 3.39 8.88
C LEU A 87 -14.88 3.96 10.16
N ASP A 88 -15.75 4.35 11.08
CA ASP A 88 -15.44 4.71 12.45
C ASP A 88 -16.30 3.88 13.41
N LEU A 89 -15.67 3.00 14.17
CA LEU A 89 -16.30 2.11 15.13
C LEU A 89 -16.55 2.77 16.52
N HIS A 90 -16.29 4.06 16.70
CA HIS A 90 -16.71 4.76 17.92
C HIS A 90 -18.23 4.76 18.10
N VAL A 91 -18.98 4.58 17.01
CA VAL A 91 -20.45 4.41 17.05
C VAL A 91 -20.90 3.05 17.56
N GLY A 92 -19.98 2.11 17.80
CA GLY A 92 -20.25 0.73 18.16
C GLY A 92 -19.99 -0.27 17.02
N PRO A 93 -20.39 -1.54 17.19
CA PRO A 93 -20.24 -2.57 16.17
C PRO A 93 -20.99 -2.25 14.89
N LEU A 94 -20.31 -2.40 13.74
CA LEU A 94 -20.87 -2.21 12.41
C LEU A 94 -20.92 -3.52 11.63
N VAL A 95 -21.95 -3.66 10.82
CA VAL A 95 -22.12 -4.76 9.86
C VAL A 95 -21.84 -4.22 8.47
N VAL A 96 -20.93 -4.90 7.75
CA VAL A 96 -20.65 -4.66 6.32
C VAL A 96 -21.24 -5.84 5.54
N GLU A 97 -22.23 -5.56 4.71
CA GLU A 97 -22.87 -6.57 3.86
C GLU A 97 -22.22 -6.53 2.48
N ILE A 98 -21.50 -7.59 2.14
CA ILE A 98 -20.87 -7.77 0.83
C ILE A 98 -21.87 -8.51 -0.06
N PRO A 99 -22.23 -7.98 -1.24
CA PRO A 99 -23.13 -8.64 -2.16
C PRO A 99 -22.46 -9.86 -2.82
N PRO A 100 -23.22 -10.85 -3.33
CA PRO A 100 -22.67 -11.91 -4.15
C PRO A 100 -22.14 -11.34 -5.47
N GLY A 101 -20.97 -11.81 -5.92
CA GLY A 101 -20.40 -11.40 -7.19
C GLY A 101 -18.88 -11.30 -7.21
N LEU A 102 -18.36 -10.64 -8.25
CA LEU A 102 -16.94 -10.56 -8.53
C LEU A 102 -16.29 -9.40 -7.74
N ILE A 103 -16.29 -9.51 -6.42
CA ILE A 103 -15.62 -8.58 -5.51
C ILE A 103 -14.38 -9.25 -4.91
N VAL A 104 -13.30 -8.51 -4.83
CA VAL A 104 -12.08 -8.84 -4.10
C VAL A 104 -11.78 -7.70 -3.14
N GLY A 105 -11.58 -7.99 -1.87
CA GLY A 105 -11.29 -6.95 -0.90
C GLY A 105 -10.77 -7.45 0.42
N ALA A 106 -10.40 -6.48 1.26
CA ALA A 106 -10.01 -6.71 2.64
C ALA A 106 -10.54 -5.60 3.54
N ILE A 107 -10.80 -5.95 4.78
CA ILE A 107 -11.08 -5.01 5.87
C ILE A 107 -9.79 -4.91 6.69
N LEU A 108 -9.35 -3.68 6.91
CA LEU A 108 -8.05 -3.35 7.49
C LEU A 108 -8.22 -2.38 8.65
N ASN A 109 -7.35 -2.51 9.65
CA ASN A 109 -7.17 -1.51 10.68
C ASN A 109 -6.63 -0.19 10.11
N TYR A 110 -6.60 0.85 10.90
CA TYR A 110 -6.12 2.18 10.52
C TYR A 110 -4.66 2.17 10.04
N ASP A 111 -3.81 1.33 10.63
CA ASP A 111 -2.43 1.06 10.20
C ASP A 111 -2.31 0.08 9.03
N GLN A 112 -3.43 -0.22 8.38
CA GLN A 112 -3.54 -1.13 7.24
C GLN A 112 -3.21 -2.60 7.56
N SER A 113 -3.08 -2.97 8.83
CA SER A 113 -2.96 -4.38 9.22
C SER A 113 -4.27 -5.12 8.96
N TRP A 114 -4.13 -6.38 8.53
CA TRP A 114 -5.24 -7.21 8.09
C TRP A 114 -6.19 -7.58 9.24
N ILE A 115 -7.50 -7.49 8.99
CA ILE A 115 -8.57 -8.00 9.83
C ILE A 115 -9.19 -9.23 9.19
N THR A 116 -9.72 -9.08 7.96
CA THR A 116 -10.33 -10.17 7.18
C THR A 116 -10.35 -9.86 5.69
N ASP A 117 -10.23 -10.88 4.85
CA ASP A 117 -10.55 -10.76 3.43
C ASP A 117 -12.07 -10.85 3.23
N VAL A 118 -12.59 -10.24 2.17
CA VAL A 118 -14.01 -10.24 1.77
C VAL A 118 -14.16 -10.52 0.28
N GLY A 119 -15.34 -10.98 -0.12
CA GLY A 119 -15.61 -11.37 -1.50
C GLY A 119 -14.94 -12.70 -1.86
N ILE A 120 -14.43 -12.84 -3.09
CA ILE A 120 -13.84 -14.09 -3.60
C ILE A 120 -12.77 -14.68 -2.65
N PRO A 121 -11.80 -13.90 -2.13
CA PRO A 121 -10.81 -14.44 -1.20
C PRO A 121 -11.31 -14.55 0.24
N GLY A 122 -12.46 -13.96 0.54
CA GLY A 122 -13.02 -13.88 1.88
C GLY A 122 -13.71 -15.17 2.33
N ARG A 123 -14.22 -15.14 3.56
CA ARG A 123 -15.00 -16.25 4.15
C ARG A 123 -16.30 -16.52 3.40
N ASP A 124 -16.82 -15.53 2.70
CA ASP A 124 -18.02 -15.62 1.86
C ASP A 124 -17.74 -16.28 0.49
N GLY A 125 -16.49 -16.40 0.06
CA GLY A 125 -16.11 -17.05 -1.20
C GLY A 125 -16.76 -16.44 -2.44
N GLY A 126 -17.15 -15.17 -2.41
CA GLY A 126 -17.89 -14.49 -3.46
C GLY A 126 -19.39 -14.76 -3.50
N ALA A 127 -19.92 -15.54 -2.55
CA ALA A 127 -21.37 -15.79 -2.41
C ALA A 127 -22.10 -14.63 -1.70
N GLY A 128 -21.35 -13.65 -1.22
CA GLY A 128 -21.85 -12.57 -0.38
C GLY A 128 -21.99 -12.97 1.08
N GLY A 129 -22.05 -11.98 1.97
CA GLY A 129 -22.17 -12.23 3.40
C GLY A 129 -22.09 -10.99 4.25
N SER A 130 -22.44 -11.14 5.52
CA SER A 130 -22.46 -10.06 6.51
C SER A 130 -21.25 -10.18 7.43
N TYR A 131 -20.37 -9.20 7.41
CA TYR A 131 -19.18 -9.10 8.25
C TYR A 131 -19.48 -8.18 9.43
N LEU A 132 -19.45 -8.73 10.65
CA LEU A 132 -19.63 -7.99 11.89
C LEU A 132 -18.28 -7.53 12.42
N LEU A 133 -18.07 -6.21 12.44
CA LEU A 133 -16.84 -5.57 12.88
C LEU A 133 -17.01 -5.08 14.32
N LEU A 134 -16.25 -5.66 15.23
CA LEU A 134 -16.27 -5.30 16.64
C LEU A 134 -15.18 -4.24 16.93
N PRO A 135 -15.51 -3.12 17.60
CA PRO A 135 -14.51 -2.13 17.99
C PRO A 135 -13.50 -2.68 18.99
N PRO A 136 -12.33 -2.04 19.15
CA PRO A 136 -11.35 -2.44 20.15
C PRO A 136 -11.97 -2.52 21.56
N GLY A 137 -11.70 -3.63 22.26
CA GLY A 137 -12.17 -3.82 23.64
C GLY A 137 -13.68 -4.03 23.79
N TYR A 138 -14.40 -4.32 22.70
CA TYR A 138 -15.84 -4.60 22.80
C TYR A 138 -16.11 -5.85 23.64
N ASP A 139 -16.98 -5.69 24.66
CA ASP A 139 -17.38 -6.73 25.63
C ASP A 139 -18.90 -6.97 25.65
N GLY A 140 -19.63 -6.37 24.68
CA GLY A 140 -21.07 -6.53 24.54
C GLY A 140 -21.48 -7.84 23.86
N ASP A 141 -22.79 -8.01 23.70
CA ASP A 141 -23.34 -9.21 23.09
C ASP A 141 -22.97 -9.35 21.61
N VAL A 142 -22.54 -10.53 21.20
CA VAL A 142 -22.23 -10.88 19.81
C VAL A 142 -23.17 -11.98 19.36
N PRO A 143 -23.93 -11.81 18.26
CA PRO A 143 -24.80 -12.87 17.74
C PRO A 143 -24.02 -14.13 17.38
N ASP A 144 -24.54 -15.30 17.76
CA ASP A 144 -23.92 -16.61 17.51
C ASP A 144 -23.93 -17.02 16.05
N GLU A 145 -24.87 -16.51 15.24
CA GLU A 145 -25.10 -16.90 13.86
C GLU A 145 -25.35 -15.68 12.95
N GLY A 146 -25.19 -15.88 11.64
CA GLY A 146 -25.53 -14.91 10.61
C GLY A 146 -24.43 -13.93 10.24
N TYR A 147 -23.29 -13.98 10.93
CA TYR A 147 -22.18 -13.03 10.71
C TYR A 147 -20.82 -13.71 10.62
N PHE A 148 -19.97 -13.17 9.79
CA PHE A 148 -18.53 -13.37 9.86
C PHE A 148 -17.95 -12.35 10.84
N VAL A 149 -17.84 -12.74 12.12
CA VAL A 149 -17.36 -11.85 13.17
C VAL A 149 -15.86 -11.61 13.02
N ALA A 150 -15.45 -10.32 13.13
CA ALA A 150 -14.07 -9.88 13.05
C ALA A 150 -13.79 -8.79 14.10
N GLN A 151 -12.72 -8.96 14.88
CA GLN A 151 -12.30 -8.03 15.92
C GLN A 151 -11.31 -7.02 15.35
N ALA A 152 -11.64 -5.73 15.40
CA ALA A 152 -10.74 -4.65 15.05
C ALA A 152 -9.76 -4.30 16.19
N GLN A 153 -8.60 -3.77 15.83
CA GLN A 153 -7.61 -3.24 16.76
C GLN A 153 -7.54 -1.71 16.73
N SER A 154 -8.28 -1.08 15.82
CA SER A 154 -8.46 0.37 15.70
C SER A 154 -9.94 0.71 15.53
N HIS A 155 -10.32 1.94 15.85
CA HIS A 155 -11.67 2.42 15.61
C HIS A 155 -11.87 2.78 14.13
N LYS A 156 -10.86 3.40 13.50
CA LYS A 156 -10.89 3.70 12.08
C LYS A 156 -10.50 2.50 11.24
N LEU A 157 -11.33 2.15 10.25
CA LEU A 157 -11.12 1.01 9.37
C LEU A 157 -11.21 1.41 7.90
N VAL A 158 -10.41 0.73 7.10
CA VAL A 158 -10.53 0.77 5.64
C VAL A 158 -11.21 -0.50 5.16
N VAL A 159 -12.35 -0.38 4.48
CA VAL A 159 -12.95 -1.47 3.70
C VAL A 159 -12.52 -1.27 2.26
N GLY A 160 -11.39 -1.85 1.89
CA GLY A 160 -10.80 -1.72 0.56
C GLY A 160 -11.36 -2.76 -0.40
N LEU A 161 -12.21 -2.35 -1.33
CA LEU A 161 -12.87 -3.24 -2.29
C LEU A 161 -12.43 -2.95 -3.72
N ARG A 162 -12.41 -4.00 -4.53
CA ARG A 162 -12.21 -3.94 -5.98
C ARG A 162 -13.29 -4.77 -6.67
N GLY A 163 -14.00 -4.18 -7.62
CA GLY A 163 -14.90 -4.91 -8.52
C GLY A 163 -14.10 -5.46 -9.70
N ILE A 164 -14.19 -6.76 -10.00
CA ILE A 164 -13.53 -7.34 -11.18
C ILE A 164 -14.42 -7.09 -12.41
N PRO A 165 -13.94 -6.35 -13.43
CA PRO A 165 -14.69 -6.09 -14.66
C PRO A 165 -14.84 -7.40 -15.45
N LYS A 166 -16.03 -8.00 -15.41
CA LYS A 166 -16.32 -9.16 -16.24
C LYS A 166 -16.34 -8.72 -17.72
N ASP A 167 -15.53 -9.35 -18.53
CA ASP A 167 -15.42 -9.03 -19.97
C ASP A 167 -15.08 -7.55 -20.23
N GLY A 168 -14.38 -6.89 -19.29
CA GLY A 168 -14.02 -5.47 -19.38
C GLY A 168 -15.11 -4.49 -18.95
N ASP A 169 -16.25 -4.93 -18.40
CA ASP A 169 -17.33 -4.07 -17.92
C ASP A 169 -16.98 -3.38 -16.60
N VAL A 170 -16.30 -2.24 -16.69
CA VAL A 170 -15.95 -1.39 -15.54
C VAL A 170 -17.19 -0.79 -14.88
N ALA A 171 -18.20 -0.41 -15.67
CA ALA A 171 -19.42 0.20 -15.13
C ALA A 171 -20.23 -0.80 -14.29
N GLY A 172 -20.37 -2.03 -14.75
CA GLY A 172 -20.99 -3.10 -13.98
C GLY A 172 -20.23 -3.44 -12.71
N ALA A 173 -18.90 -3.43 -12.75
CA ALA A 173 -18.06 -3.63 -11.57
C ALA A 173 -18.25 -2.50 -10.52
N ILE A 174 -18.35 -1.25 -10.96
CA ILE A 174 -18.65 -0.09 -10.09
C ILE A 174 -20.07 -0.23 -9.50
N ALA A 175 -21.05 -0.54 -10.33
CA ALA A 175 -22.44 -0.72 -9.88
C ALA A 175 -22.55 -1.82 -8.79
N LEU A 176 -21.77 -2.90 -8.92
CA LEU A 176 -21.70 -3.96 -7.91
C LEU A 176 -21.09 -3.43 -6.58
N LEU A 177 -20.00 -2.65 -6.64
CA LEU A 177 -19.41 -2.04 -5.43
C LEU A 177 -20.41 -1.15 -4.69
N GLN A 178 -21.24 -0.41 -5.42
CA GLN A 178 -22.22 0.51 -4.85
C GLN A 178 -23.40 -0.21 -4.14
N THR A 179 -23.52 -1.52 -4.27
CA THR A 179 -24.53 -2.32 -3.54
C THR A 179 -24.05 -2.83 -2.18
N VAL A 180 -22.81 -2.51 -1.79
CA VAL A 180 -22.31 -2.80 -0.43
C VAL A 180 -23.07 -1.93 0.58
N VAL A 181 -23.60 -2.58 1.63
CA VAL A 181 -24.36 -1.92 2.68
C VAL A 181 -23.54 -1.89 3.99
N VAL A 182 -23.63 -0.78 4.71
CA VAL A 182 -23.07 -0.66 6.06
C VAL A 182 -24.17 -0.18 7.00
N ARG A 183 -24.30 -0.87 8.13
CA ARG A 183 -25.28 -0.50 9.17
C ARG A 183 -24.75 -0.86 10.57
N PRO A 184 -25.26 -0.23 11.63
CA PRO A 184 -25.00 -0.65 13.00
C PRO A 184 -25.53 -2.06 13.27
N LEU A 185 -24.89 -2.78 14.20
CA LEU A 185 -25.44 -4.04 14.73
C LEU A 185 -26.71 -3.76 15.54
N ASP A 186 -26.68 -2.76 16.42
CA ASP A 186 -27.84 -2.31 17.17
C ASP A 186 -28.69 -1.34 16.34
N PRO A 187 -29.94 -1.74 15.94
CA PRO A 187 -30.80 -0.88 15.13
C PRO A 187 -31.30 0.38 15.84
N SER A 188 -31.07 0.49 17.15
CA SER A 188 -31.38 1.72 17.92
C SER A 188 -30.28 2.79 17.80
N THR A 189 -29.10 2.45 17.30
CA THR A 189 -28.02 3.40 17.04
C THR A 189 -28.44 4.41 15.97
N PRO A 190 -28.35 5.72 16.22
CA PRO A 190 -28.65 6.72 15.20
C PRO A 190 -27.79 6.50 13.95
N TRP A 191 -28.47 6.29 12.81
CA TRP A 191 -27.78 5.96 11.56
C TRP A 191 -28.47 6.62 10.37
N THR A 192 -27.67 7.15 9.46
CA THR A 192 -28.15 7.63 8.17
C THR A 192 -27.57 6.70 7.10
N GLU A 193 -28.41 6.21 6.20
CA GLU A 193 -27.94 5.36 5.10
C GLU A 193 -26.87 6.08 4.28
N PRO A 194 -25.68 5.48 4.15
CA PRO A 194 -24.57 6.11 3.45
C PRO A 194 -24.83 6.26 1.96
N ARG A 195 -24.30 7.30 1.36
CA ARG A 195 -24.34 7.52 -0.09
C ARG A 195 -22.97 7.32 -0.72
N TRP A 196 -22.95 6.96 -2.00
CA TRP A 196 -21.73 6.82 -2.79
C TRP A 196 -21.44 8.06 -3.63
N ILE A 197 -20.17 8.40 -3.76
CA ILE A 197 -19.66 9.47 -4.66
C ILE A 197 -18.60 8.93 -5.60
N ASP A 198 -18.59 9.46 -6.82
CA ASP A 198 -17.55 9.20 -7.81
C ASP A 198 -16.34 10.11 -7.55
N MET A 199 -15.20 9.50 -7.24
CA MET A 199 -13.94 10.19 -7.03
C MET A 199 -13.06 10.21 -8.30
N SER A 200 -13.46 9.54 -9.39
CA SER A 200 -12.62 9.31 -10.57
C SER A 200 -12.10 10.58 -11.21
N GLY A 201 -12.92 11.62 -11.25
CA GLY A 201 -12.58 12.92 -11.85
C GLY A 201 -11.98 13.94 -10.90
N ALA A 202 -11.91 13.64 -9.60
CA ALA A 202 -11.41 14.55 -8.58
C ALA A 202 -9.94 14.24 -8.25
N PRO A 203 -8.99 15.16 -8.44
CA PRO A 203 -7.61 14.93 -8.01
C PRO A 203 -7.58 14.69 -6.50
N GLN A 204 -7.07 13.55 -6.08
CA GLN A 204 -6.83 13.24 -4.68
C GLN A 204 -5.45 12.62 -4.51
N ASP A 205 -4.87 12.79 -3.34
CA ASP A 205 -3.64 12.12 -2.95
C ASP A 205 -3.89 11.32 -1.67
N THR A 206 -3.99 10.01 -1.81
CA THR A 206 -4.16 9.06 -0.71
C THR A 206 -2.83 8.46 -0.25
N SER A 207 -1.73 8.93 -0.83
CA SER A 207 -0.37 8.51 -0.45
C SER A 207 0.15 9.32 0.73
N PRO A 208 1.17 8.85 1.44
CA PRO A 208 1.85 9.63 2.46
C PRO A 208 2.79 10.71 1.89
N ASN A 209 2.96 10.81 0.56
CA ASN A 209 3.89 11.74 -0.09
C ASN A 209 3.79 13.20 0.41
N PRO A 210 2.58 13.77 0.63
CA PRO A 210 2.47 15.15 1.08
C PRO A 210 3.06 15.43 2.47
N VAL A 211 3.28 14.40 3.29
CA VAL A 211 3.79 14.53 4.66
C VAL A 211 5.17 13.90 4.86
N GLN A 212 5.58 12.97 3.98
CA GLN A 212 6.89 12.32 4.04
C GLN A 212 8.05 13.32 4.11
N GLY A 213 9.11 12.95 4.81
CA GLY A 213 10.33 13.75 4.90
C GLY A 213 10.18 15.13 5.56
N SER A 214 9.12 15.37 6.32
CA SER A 214 8.83 16.68 6.91
C SER A 214 8.23 16.61 8.32
N ILE A 215 8.14 17.76 9.00
CA ILE A 215 7.48 17.88 10.30
C ILE A 215 6.01 17.45 10.24
N ARG A 216 5.34 17.58 9.09
CA ARG A 216 3.94 17.21 8.89
C ARG A 216 3.67 15.72 9.12
N TYR A 217 4.68 14.87 8.93
CA TYR A 217 4.60 13.46 9.30
C TYR A 217 4.29 13.29 10.80
N TRP A 218 5.01 14.02 11.66
CA TRP A 218 4.85 13.95 13.11
C TRP A 218 3.55 14.59 13.58
N GLU A 219 3.12 15.66 12.92
CA GLU A 219 1.81 16.27 13.17
C GLU A 219 0.66 15.29 12.86
N LEU A 220 0.74 14.59 11.72
CA LEU A 220 -0.24 13.57 11.36
C LEU A 220 -0.17 12.35 12.29
N LEU A 221 1.04 11.91 12.66
CA LEU A 221 1.23 10.82 13.63
C LEU A 221 0.58 11.16 14.97
N HIS A 222 0.88 12.35 15.49
CA HIS A 222 0.28 12.81 16.74
C HIS A 222 -1.26 12.78 16.65
N ALA A 223 -1.83 13.34 15.60
CA ALA A 223 -3.29 13.36 15.39
C ALA A 223 -3.88 11.93 15.30
N ALA A 224 -3.22 11.03 14.56
CA ALA A 224 -3.67 9.65 14.42
C ALA A 224 -3.65 8.89 15.76
N LEU A 225 -2.65 9.13 16.61
CA LEU A 225 -2.56 8.50 17.92
C LEU A 225 -3.64 8.99 18.90
N GLN A 226 -4.15 10.24 18.78
CA GLN A 226 -5.17 10.74 19.69
C GLN A 226 -6.50 9.99 19.56
N ASP A 227 -6.84 9.54 18.34
CA ASP A 227 -8.13 8.97 17.99
C ASP A 227 -8.19 7.44 18.20
N GLU A 228 -7.05 6.78 18.44
CA GLU A 228 -6.96 5.32 18.46
C GLU A 228 -6.52 4.81 19.85
N PRO A 229 -6.95 3.62 20.27
CA PRO A 229 -6.48 3.05 21.52
C PRO A 229 -4.99 2.66 21.44
N PRO A 230 -4.25 2.70 22.57
CA PRO A 230 -2.89 2.20 22.60
C PRO A 230 -2.87 0.69 22.35
N ARG A 231 -1.91 0.22 21.55
CA ARG A 231 -1.73 -1.20 21.25
C ARG A 231 -0.49 -1.74 21.96
N ALA A 232 -0.57 -2.98 22.42
CA ALA A 232 0.55 -3.63 23.10
C ALA A 232 1.81 -3.74 22.21
N SER A 233 1.62 -3.86 20.89
CA SER A 233 2.71 -3.88 19.89
C SER A 233 3.47 -2.56 19.81
N ASP A 234 2.85 -1.44 20.16
CA ASP A 234 3.38 -0.10 19.93
C ASP A 234 3.97 0.53 21.19
N ILE A 235 3.76 -0.09 22.38
CA ILE A 235 4.18 0.47 23.68
C ILE A 235 5.65 0.92 23.69
N ALA A 236 6.56 0.12 23.15
CA ALA A 236 7.98 0.48 23.12
C ALA A 236 8.24 1.76 22.32
N HIS A 237 7.64 1.86 21.12
CA HIS A 237 7.81 3.02 20.25
C HIS A 237 7.00 4.24 20.75
N GLU A 238 5.83 4.05 21.35
CA GLU A 238 5.10 5.15 22.02
C GLU A 238 5.91 5.69 23.21
N SER A 239 6.65 4.83 23.93
CA SER A 239 7.57 5.28 24.98
C SER A 239 8.73 6.13 24.43
N GLU A 240 9.27 5.77 23.26
CA GLU A 240 10.27 6.58 22.56
C GLU A 240 9.67 7.91 22.05
N LEU A 241 8.44 7.90 21.51
CA LEU A 241 7.72 9.11 21.10
C LEU A 241 7.48 10.06 22.27
N ALA A 242 7.21 9.53 23.47
CA ALA A 242 7.04 10.36 24.67
C ALA A 242 8.30 11.16 25.01
N VAL A 243 9.50 10.58 24.84
CA VAL A 243 10.76 11.29 24.99
C VAL A 243 10.91 12.43 23.97
N LEU A 244 10.35 12.25 22.76
CA LEU A 244 10.36 13.23 21.68
C LEU A 244 9.25 14.30 21.83
N GLY A 245 8.44 14.23 22.91
CA GLY A 245 7.34 15.17 23.16
C GLY A 245 6.05 14.85 22.39
N ILE A 246 5.91 13.64 21.84
CA ILE A 246 4.70 13.18 21.16
C ILE A 246 3.95 12.22 22.09
N LEU A 247 2.89 12.71 22.74
CA LEU A 247 2.13 11.98 23.75
C LEU A 247 0.63 12.05 23.48
N ARG A 248 -0.06 10.97 23.86
CA ARG A 248 -1.53 10.96 23.89
C ARG A 248 -2.07 11.92 24.95
N GLY A 249 -3.13 12.64 24.62
CA GLY A 249 -3.77 13.58 25.53
C GLY A 249 -3.00 14.88 25.77
N HIS A 250 -1.92 15.15 25.04
CA HIS A 250 -1.13 16.37 25.16
C HIS A 250 -0.98 17.04 23.79
N ASP A 251 -0.78 18.35 23.79
CA ASP A 251 -0.51 19.09 22.56
C ASP A 251 0.89 18.79 22.03
N PHE A 252 1.03 18.72 20.73
CA PHE A 252 2.33 18.57 20.06
C PHE A 252 2.93 19.94 19.78
N THR A 253 3.82 20.40 20.66
CA THR A 253 4.48 21.72 20.59
C THR A 253 5.98 21.60 20.75
N PRO A 254 6.70 20.97 19.78
CA PRO A 254 8.13 20.80 19.88
C PRO A 254 8.86 22.15 19.90
N ASP A 255 9.86 22.28 20.79
CA ASP A 255 10.76 23.41 20.74
C ASP A 255 11.62 23.42 19.45
N GLU A 256 12.38 24.48 19.24
CA GLU A 256 13.17 24.62 18.01
C GLU A 256 14.22 23.51 17.84
N ARG A 257 14.84 23.05 18.94
CA ARG A 257 15.81 21.94 18.92
C ARG A 257 15.10 20.65 18.48
N MET A 258 14.02 20.28 19.12
CA MET A 258 13.27 19.04 18.82
C MET A 258 12.68 19.10 17.41
N ARG A 259 12.15 20.26 16.97
CA ARG A 259 11.65 20.42 15.60
C ARG A 259 12.73 20.09 14.55
N ARG A 260 13.95 20.61 14.71
CA ARG A 260 15.07 20.31 13.80
C ARG A 260 15.43 18.82 13.79
N ILE A 261 15.42 18.17 14.96
CA ILE A 261 15.70 16.72 15.07
C ILE A 261 14.61 15.91 14.35
N LEU A 262 13.33 16.24 14.55
CA LEU A 262 12.21 15.54 13.93
C LEU A 262 12.18 15.73 12.40
N GLU A 263 12.45 16.92 11.89
CA GLU A 263 12.56 17.20 10.45
C GLU A 263 13.73 16.42 9.82
N ARG A 264 14.88 16.41 10.49
CA ARG A 264 16.02 15.62 10.06
C ARG A 264 15.73 14.12 10.08
N ALA A 265 15.10 13.62 11.14
CA ALA A 265 14.71 12.23 11.27
C ALA A 265 13.75 11.80 10.15
N ALA A 266 12.75 12.64 9.86
CA ALA A 266 11.81 12.36 8.78
C ALA A 266 12.51 12.24 7.42
N THR A 267 13.44 13.18 7.12
CA THR A 267 14.22 13.15 5.88
C THR A 267 15.13 11.91 5.78
N GLU A 268 15.85 11.59 6.85
CA GLU A 268 16.77 10.45 6.87
C GLU A 268 16.04 9.11 6.84
N ALA A 269 14.96 8.96 7.60
CA ALA A 269 14.18 7.74 7.64
C ALA A 269 13.47 7.47 6.30
N ASP A 270 12.89 8.50 5.69
CA ASP A 270 12.28 8.39 4.35
C ASP A 270 13.30 7.93 3.30
N ALA A 271 14.47 8.54 3.29
CA ALA A 271 15.56 8.15 2.38
C ALA A 271 16.01 6.69 2.60
N GLN A 272 16.11 6.25 3.86
CA GLN A 272 16.45 4.85 4.18
C GLN A 272 15.39 3.88 3.70
N MET A 273 14.10 4.13 3.96
CA MET A 273 13.00 3.29 3.49
C MET A 273 12.94 3.26 1.95
N ARG A 274 13.18 4.40 1.31
CA ARG A 274 13.25 4.47 -0.16
C ARG A 274 14.36 3.59 -0.72
N VAL A 275 15.53 3.60 -0.13
CA VAL A 275 16.65 2.72 -0.53
C VAL A 275 16.29 1.26 -0.28
N GLN A 276 15.75 0.91 0.89
CA GLN A 276 15.31 -0.45 1.19
C GLN A 276 14.27 -0.94 0.18
N SER A 277 13.35 -0.09 -0.22
CA SER A 277 12.26 -0.42 -1.11
C SER A 277 12.69 -0.58 -2.59
N LEU A 278 13.53 0.33 -3.10
CA LEU A 278 13.89 0.40 -4.52
C LEU A 278 15.25 -0.24 -4.86
N ALA A 279 16.06 -0.55 -3.84
CA ALA A 279 17.40 -1.13 -3.99
C ALA A 279 17.71 -2.12 -2.85
N ASP A 280 16.75 -2.99 -2.56
CA ASP A 280 16.86 -3.97 -1.49
C ASP A 280 18.04 -4.93 -1.77
N ARG A 281 18.83 -5.18 -0.74
CA ARG A 281 20.00 -6.07 -0.76
C ARG A 281 19.68 -7.52 -0.40
N ARG A 282 18.43 -7.84 -0.10
CA ARG A 282 18.01 -9.17 0.35
C ARG A 282 18.02 -10.15 -0.82
N PRO A 283 18.68 -11.32 -0.69
CA PRO A 283 18.73 -12.30 -1.77
C PRO A 283 17.37 -12.97 -2.03
N ASP A 284 16.48 -13.06 -1.03
CA ASP A 284 15.14 -13.63 -1.16
C ASP A 284 14.16 -12.74 -1.94
N ARG A 285 14.57 -11.51 -2.28
CA ARG A 285 13.83 -10.62 -3.16
C ARG A 285 13.96 -10.99 -4.64
N VAL A 286 15.07 -11.57 -5.05
CA VAL A 286 15.32 -11.96 -6.45
C VAL A 286 14.32 -13.03 -6.86
N ALA A 287 13.52 -12.77 -7.89
CA ALA A 287 12.55 -13.74 -8.40
C ALA A 287 13.23 -14.83 -9.26
N TRP A 288 14.14 -14.44 -10.14
CA TRP A 288 14.93 -15.32 -11.02
C TRP A 288 16.35 -14.81 -11.10
N THR A 289 17.32 -15.70 -10.88
CA THR A 289 18.76 -15.34 -10.80
C THR A 289 19.35 -14.85 -12.11
N ASP A 290 18.68 -15.08 -13.24
CA ASP A 290 19.06 -14.66 -14.58
C ASP A 290 18.17 -13.54 -15.14
N ARG A 291 17.43 -12.84 -14.25
CA ARG A 291 16.53 -11.73 -14.59
C ARG A 291 16.63 -10.60 -13.57
N GLN A 292 16.20 -9.41 -13.96
CA GLN A 292 16.18 -8.21 -13.11
C GLN A 292 14.86 -8.04 -12.35
N TRP A 293 14.06 -9.09 -12.24
CA TRP A 293 12.77 -9.07 -11.56
C TRP A 293 12.88 -9.45 -10.10
N GLU A 294 12.14 -8.76 -9.27
CA GLU A 294 12.11 -8.95 -7.83
C GLU A 294 10.70 -9.28 -7.33
N TRP A 295 10.62 -10.07 -6.26
CA TRP A 295 9.36 -10.27 -5.56
C TRP A 295 8.92 -9.00 -4.85
N VAL A 296 7.66 -8.61 -5.03
CA VAL A 296 7.07 -7.47 -4.31
C VAL A 296 6.76 -7.86 -2.87
N THR A 297 6.12 -9.02 -2.66
CA THR A 297 5.78 -9.51 -1.32
C THR A 297 6.90 -10.40 -0.77
N LEU A 298 7.57 -9.97 0.29
CA LEU A 298 8.73 -10.67 0.86
C LEU A 298 8.35 -11.68 1.95
N ARG A 299 7.11 -11.61 2.48
CA ARG A 299 6.56 -12.55 3.46
C ARG A 299 5.26 -13.17 2.93
N PRO A 300 5.33 -14.10 1.96
CA PRO A 300 4.12 -14.69 1.36
C PRO A 300 3.32 -15.56 2.33
N ASP A 301 3.92 -16.00 3.41
CA ASP A 301 3.38 -16.86 4.43
C ASP A 301 2.77 -16.08 5.63
N ASN A 302 3.09 -14.78 5.77
CA ASN A 302 2.70 -14.03 6.96
C ASN A 302 2.44 -12.54 6.69
N VAL A 303 1.17 -12.16 6.65
CA VAL A 303 0.71 -10.78 6.41
C VAL A 303 1.01 -9.82 7.57
N PHE A 304 1.45 -10.32 8.70
CA PHE A 304 1.90 -9.53 9.86
C PHE A 304 3.42 -9.35 9.88
N PHE A 305 4.12 -9.79 8.84
CA PHE A 305 5.57 -9.71 8.70
C PHE A 305 6.33 -10.36 9.87
N GLN A 306 5.78 -11.43 10.44
CA GLN A 306 6.40 -12.11 11.57
C GLN A 306 7.20 -13.33 11.10
N ILE A 307 8.35 -13.54 11.73
CA ILE A 307 9.22 -14.69 11.55
C ILE A 307 9.85 -15.06 12.89
N ASP A 308 9.72 -16.31 13.33
CA ASP A 308 10.30 -16.83 14.58
C ASP A 308 10.02 -15.92 15.79
N GLY A 309 8.79 -15.42 15.91
CA GLY A 309 8.36 -14.58 17.03
C GLY A 309 8.86 -13.14 17.02
N ARG A 310 9.42 -12.66 15.90
CA ARG A 310 9.86 -11.27 15.70
C ARG A 310 9.30 -10.69 14.40
N THR A 311 9.22 -9.38 14.31
CA THR A 311 8.86 -8.69 13.07
C THR A 311 10.06 -8.64 12.12
N ASP A 312 9.85 -8.99 10.85
CA ASP A 312 10.77 -8.75 9.75
C ASP A 312 10.62 -7.29 9.32
N VAL A 313 11.32 -6.39 10.00
CA VAL A 313 11.18 -4.94 9.80
C VAL A 313 11.60 -4.50 8.41
N ASP A 314 12.60 -5.15 7.80
CA ASP A 314 13.04 -4.83 6.44
C ASP A 314 11.94 -5.18 5.40
N ALA A 315 11.25 -6.30 5.57
CA ALA A 315 10.14 -6.67 4.71
C ALA A 315 8.93 -5.75 4.89
N LEU A 316 8.64 -5.36 6.13
CA LEU A 316 7.57 -4.41 6.48
C LEU A 316 7.84 -3.04 5.87
N ASP A 317 9.04 -2.47 6.10
CA ASP A 317 9.45 -1.18 5.58
C ASP A 317 9.40 -1.16 4.04
N THR A 318 9.95 -2.21 3.40
CA THR A 318 9.95 -2.36 1.94
C THR A 318 8.53 -2.36 1.38
N TRP A 319 7.62 -3.13 1.99
CA TRP A 319 6.25 -3.24 1.53
C TRP A 319 5.49 -1.92 1.66
N PHE A 320 5.40 -1.37 2.88
CA PHE A 320 4.58 -0.18 3.13
C PHE A 320 5.16 1.10 2.51
N TYR A 321 6.46 1.13 2.18
CA TYR A 321 7.00 2.24 1.40
C TYR A 321 6.51 2.21 -0.05
N GLN A 322 6.29 1.04 -0.65
CA GLN A 322 5.83 0.90 -2.04
C GLN A 322 4.31 0.78 -2.17
N ALA A 323 3.63 0.15 -1.23
CA ALA A 323 2.26 -0.32 -1.39
C ALA A 323 1.40 -0.06 -0.16
N ILE A 324 0.11 -0.29 -0.31
CA ILE A 324 -0.90 -0.20 0.74
C ILE A 324 -1.50 -1.56 1.02
N ALA A 325 -2.11 -1.69 2.19
CA ALA A 325 -2.82 -2.87 2.65
C ALA A 325 -1.93 -4.11 2.82
N SER A 326 -2.33 -5.01 3.68
CA SER A 326 -1.77 -6.36 3.73
C SER A 326 -2.92 -7.35 3.80
N SER A 327 -2.89 -8.40 2.98
CA SER A 327 -3.86 -9.48 3.08
C SER A 327 -3.29 -10.80 2.58
N PRO A 328 -3.78 -11.95 3.10
CA PRO A 328 -3.38 -13.26 2.61
C PRO A 328 -3.59 -13.43 1.11
N ALA A 329 -4.68 -12.87 0.56
CA ALA A 329 -4.98 -12.92 -0.86
C ALA A 329 -3.96 -12.18 -1.73
N MET A 330 -3.31 -11.14 -1.19
CA MET A 330 -2.27 -10.37 -1.89
C MET A 330 -0.87 -10.99 -1.73
N PHE A 331 -0.62 -11.73 -0.63
CA PHE A 331 0.72 -12.15 -0.25
C PHE A 331 1.06 -13.58 -0.66
N ARG A 332 0.08 -14.50 -0.63
CA ARG A 332 0.32 -15.92 -0.86
C ARG A 332 0.78 -16.21 -2.27
N ARG A 333 1.90 -16.92 -2.40
CA ARG A 333 2.44 -17.42 -3.67
C ARG A 333 1.93 -18.83 -3.94
N LEU A 334 0.62 -18.97 -4.19
CA LEU A 334 -0.04 -20.25 -4.39
C LEU A 334 -0.77 -20.30 -5.73
N PRO A 335 -0.68 -21.43 -6.49
CA PRO A 335 -1.48 -21.62 -7.68
C PRO A 335 -2.98 -21.53 -7.40
N GLY A 336 -3.70 -20.81 -8.26
CA GLY A 336 -5.17 -20.66 -8.19
C GLY A 336 -5.65 -19.64 -7.16
N GLY A 337 -4.79 -19.09 -6.31
CA GLY A 337 -5.18 -18.16 -5.24
C GLY A 337 -4.75 -16.72 -5.51
N GLY A 338 -5.65 -15.75 -5.26
CA GLY A 338 -5.34 -14.32 -5.20
C GLY A 338 -4.58 -13.76 -6.40
N SER A 339 -3.48 -13.08 -6.12
CA SER A 339 -2.63 -12.45 -7.13
C SER A 339 -1.15 -12.56 -6.74
N VAL A 340 -0.28 -12.50 -7.74
CA VAL A 340 1.18 -12.44 -7.56
C VAL A 340 1.73 -11.22 -8.28
N TYR A 341 2.76 -10.61 -7.69
CA TYR A 341 3.36 -9.37 -8.17
C TYR A 341 4.88 -9.47 -8.25
N TRP A 342 5.44 -9.02 -9.38
CA TRP A 342 6.88 -8.81 -9.53
C TRP A 342 7.18 -7.34 -9.81
N PHE A 343 8.24 -6.86 -9.20
CA PHE A 343 8.78 -5.53 -9.40
C PHE A 343 9.84 -5.57 -10.50
N GLY A 344 9.73 -4.68 -11.50
CA GLY A 344 10.72 -4.45 -12.54
C GLY A 344 11.14 -2.99 -12.54
N GLY A 345 12.28 -2.68 -11.96
CA GLY A 345 12.81 -1.32 -11.87
C GLY A 345 14.14 -1.13 -12.61
N ARG A 346 14.65 -2.20 -13.26
CA ARG A 346 15.93 -2.20 -13.95
C ARG A 346 15.81 -2.83 -15.33
N ASP A 347 16.67 -2.40 -16.26
CA ASP A 347 16.85 -3.07 -17.55
C ASP A 347 17.76 -4.31 -17.43
N GLY A 348 17.89 -5.06 -18.52
CA GLY A 348 18.72 -6.28 -18.57
C GLY A 348 20.21 -6.06 -18.27
N GLU A 349 20.69 -4.83 -18.34
CA GLU A 349 22.06 -4.44 -17.97
C GLU A 349 22.17 -4.02 -16.49
N GLY A 350 21.02 -3.95 -15.76
CA GLY A 350 20.94 -3.58 -14.36
C GLY A 350 20.83 -2.06 -14.10
N ALA A 351 20.69 -1.24 -15.13
CA ALA A 351 20.45 0.19 -14.97
C ALA A 351 19.00 0.46 -14.59
N TYR A 352 18.74 1.50 -13.77
CA TYR A 352 17.38 1.92 -13.46
C TYR A 352 16.65 2.43 -14.71
N LEU A 353 15.35 2.15 -14.79
CA LEU A 353 14.51 2.59 -15.90
C LEU A 353 14.36 4.12 -15.89
N ASP A 354 14.68 4.75 -17.02
CA ASP A 354 14.66 6.20 -17.25
C ASP A 354 13.51 6.56 -18.19
N GLY A 355 12.65 7.47 -17.77
CA GLY A 355 11.49 7.87 -18.54
C GLY A 355 11.80 8.71 -19.79
N GLY A 356 13.05 9.11 -20.02
CA GLY A 356 13.52 9.76 -21.24
C GLY A 356 14.05 8.79 -22.32
N ARG A 357 14.02 7.48 -22.05
CA ARG A 357 14.49 6.45 -22.97
C ARG A 357 13.36 5.51 -23.37
N ASP A 358 13.51 4.90 -24.54
CA ASP A 358 12.60 3.87 -25.04
C ASP A 358 13.04 2.48 -24.56
N TYR A 359 12.07 1.64 -24.21
CA TYR A 359 12.30 0.26 -23.78
C TYR A 359 11.28 -0.69 -24.40
N SER A 360 11.72 -1.92 -24.62
CA SER A 360 10.85 -3.05 -24.93
C SER A 360 10.86 -4.08 -23.80
N LEU A 361 9.75 -4.78 -23.64
CA LEU A 361 9.59 -5.89 -22.70
C LEU A 361 8.86 -7.04 -23.39
N THR A 362 9.50 -8.21 -23.46
CA THR A 362 8.88 -9.41 -24.03
C THR A 362 8.21 -10.24 -22.93
N ILE A 363 6.93 -10.53 -23.10
CA ILE A 363 6.15 -11.40 -22.23
C ILE A 363 5.81 -12.70 -23.00
N PRO A 364 6.33 -13.87 -22.58
CA PRO A 364 5.94 -15.16 -23.18
C PRO A 364 4.46 -15.47 -22.98
N THR A 365 3.84 -16.04 -23.99
CA THR A 365 2.44 -16.47 -23.96
C THR A 365 2.32 -17.98 -24.12
N PRO A 366 1.32 -18.63 -23.51
CA PRO A 366 0.31 -18.04 -22.65
C PRO A 366 0.89 -17.60 -21.29
N VAL A 367 0.42 -16.43 -20.78
CA VAL A 367 0.76 -15.98 -19.44
C VAL A 367 0.01 -16.87 -18.41
N PRO A 368 0.67 -17.34 -17.34
CA PRO A 368 0.08 -18.28 -16.38
C PRO A 368 -0.90 -17.57 -15.38
N ALA A 369 -1.87 -16.84 -15.91
CA ALA A 369 -2.92 -16.12 -15.18
C ALA A 369 -4.29 -16.68 -15.55
N GLY A 370 -5.01 -17.23 -14.58
CA GLY A 370 -6.32 -17.82 -14.80
C GLY A 370 -7.43 -16.79 -14.97
N LEU A 371 -7.23 -15.57 -14.49
CA LEU A 371 -8.19 -14.48 -14.64
C LEU A 371 -7.69 -13.44 -15.65
N PHE A 372 -6.68 -12.69 -15.29
CA PHE A 372 -6.06 -11.65 -16.13
C PHE A 372 -4.66 -11.30 -15.62
N TRP A 373 -3.94 -10.51 -16.40
CA TRP A 373 -2.62 -10.00 -16.04
C TRP A 373 -2.42 -8.58 -16.57
N SER A 374 -1.46 -7.87 -15.97
CA SER A 374 -1.11 -6.51 -16.38
C SER A 374 0.33 -6.15 -16.08
N VAL A 375 0.83 -5.15 -16.81
CA VAL A 375 2.07 -4.43 -16.50
C VAL A 375 1.68 -2.97 -16.26
N THR A 376 1.75 -2.52 -15.00
CA THR A 376 1.41 -1.15 -14.61
C THR A 376 2.66 -0.35 -14.30
N VAL A 377 2.77 0.84 -14.87
CA VAL A 377 3.91 1.76 -14.73
C VAL A 377 3.68 2.72 -13.57
N TYR A 378 4.69 2.87 -12.73
CA TYR A 378 4.69 3.77 -11.59
C TYR A 378 5.87 4.72 -11.64
N ASP A 379 5.66 5.96 -11.25
CA ASP A 379 6.72 6.93 -11.02
C ASP A 379 7.55 6.54 -9.78
N ALA A 380 8.86 6.47 -9.90
CA ALA A 380 9.73 6.02 -8.82
C ALA A 380 9.80 7.00 -7.63
N ALA A 381 9.47 8.26 -7.81
CA ALA A 381 9.48 9.25 -6.74
C ALA A 381 8.19 9.20 -5.92
N THR A 382 7.03 9.09 -6.58
CA THR A 382 5.72 9.11 -5.94
C THR A 382 5.16 7.73 -5.64
N ARG A 383 5.63 6.70 -6.34
CA ARG A 383 5.09 5.32 -6.31
C ARG A 383 3.62 5.24 -6.74
N SER A 384 3.10 6.32 -7.30
CA SER A 384 1.78 6.37 -7.91
C SER A 384 1.87 5.95 -9.38
N GLN A 385 0.75 5.55 -9.97
CA GLN A 385 0.67 5.34 -11.41
C GLN A 385 1.18 6.58 -12.15
N ILE A 386 1.90 6.34 -13.25
CA ILE A 386 2.38 7.45 -14.07
C ILE A 386 1.16 8.14 -14.70
N ASP A 387 1.02 9.45 -14.44
CA ASP A 387 -0.05 10.27 -14.98
C ASP A 387 0.47 11.10 -16.15
N THR A 388 -0.05 10.84 -17.34
CA THR A 388 0.36 11.47 -18.58
C THR A 388 -0.87 11.84 -19.42
N ASP A 389 -0.67 12.63 -20.47
CA ASP A 389 -1.71 12.95 -21.45
C ASP A 389 -2.30 11.73 -22.19
N GLN A 390 -1.65 10.56 -22.09
CA GLN A 390 -2.20 9.30 -22.59
C GLN A 390 -3.40 8.81 -21.74
N GLY A 391 -3.50 9.22 -20.47
CA GLY A 391 -4.58 8.81 -19.56
C GLY A 391 -4.57 7.32 -19.23
N ASN A 392 -3.47 6.62 -19.49
CA ASN A 392 -3.26 5.21 -19.23
C ASN A 392 -1.87 4.97 -18.68
N ALA A 393 -1.75 4.14 -17.66
CA ALA A 393 -0.49 3.77 -17.02
C ALA A 393 -0.20 2.27 -17.11
N ALA A 394 -0.99 1.50 -17.85
CA ALA A 394 -0.87 0.05 -17.83
C ALA A 394 -1.14 -0.58 -19.21
N LEU A 395 -0.57 -1.77 -19.42
CA LEU A 395 -0.91 -2.68 -20.50
C LEU A 395 -1.57 -3.90 -19.86
N ARG A 396 -2.86 -4.12 -20.15
CA ARG A 396 -3.76 -5.01 -19.43
C ARG A 396 -4.39 -6.03 -20.37
N SER A 397 -4.39 -7.30 -19.99
CA SER A 397 -4.95 -8.36 -20.82
C SER A 397 -6.48 -8.26 -21.03
N LEU A 398 -7.18 -7.55 -20.13
CA LEU A 398 -8.62 -7.31 -20.26
C LEU A 398 -8.97 -6.14 -21.18
N PHE A 399 -7.99 -5.26 -21.50
CA PHE A 399 -8.24 -4.00 -22.20
C PHE A 399 -7.29 -3.85 -23.40
N GLU A 400 -6.16 -3.19 -23.26
CA GLU A 400 -5.24 -2.84 -24.35
C GLU A 400 -4.69 -4.07 -25.08
N LEU A 401 -4.49 -5.18 -24.37
CA LEU A 401 -3.93 -6.42 -24.91
C LEU A 401 -5.00 -7.46 -25.26
N SER A 402 -6.28 -7.10 -25.20
CA SER A 402 -7.38 -8.00 -25.55
C SER A 402 -7.25 -8.44 -27.02
N GLY A 403 -7.16 -9.77 -27.27
CA GLY A 403 -6.94 -10.34 -28.60
C GLY A 403 -5.50 -10.24 -29.13
N SER A 404 -4.57 -9.60 -28.42
CA SER A 404 -3.15 -9.45 -28.85
C SER A 404 -2.23 -10.52 -28.30
N THR A 405 -2.74 -11.49 -27.55
CA THR A 405 -1.94 -12.55 -26.91
C THR A 405 -1.88 -13.84 -27.72
N GLU A 406 -2.27 -13.81 -28.98
CA GLU A 406 -2.10 -14.92 -29.92
C GLU A 406 -0.65 -14.99 -30.41
N GLY A 407 0.01 -16.12 -30.19
CA GLY A 407 1.40 -16.31 -30.55
C GLY A 407 2.24 -16.85 -29.39
N ALA A 408 3.56 -16.89 -29.56
CA ALA A 408 4.48 -17.40 -28.54
C ALA A 408 4.91 -16.32 -27.52
N GLN A 409 4.69 -15.04 -27.85
CA GLN A 409 5.06 -13.90 -27.00
C GLN A 409 4.35 -12.61 -27.46
N VAL A 410 4.24 -11.66 -26.55
CA VAL A 410 3.83 -10.28 -26.83
C VAL A 410 4.96 -9.32 -26.44
N GLU A 411 5.21 -8.32 -27.27
CA GLU A 411 6.17 -7.28 -27.00
C GLU A 411 5.45 -6.00 -26.58
N LEU A 412 5.85 -5.47 -25.40
CA LEU A 412 5.32 -4.24 -24.80
C LEU A 412 6.35 -3.13 -24.97
N ARG A 413 5.89 -1.89 -25.17
CA ARG A 413 6.71 -0.70 -25.36
C ARG A 413 6.51 0.33 -24.27
N PHE A 414 7.59 1.03 -23.91
CA PHE A 414 7.60 2.09 -22.92
C PHE A 414 8.55 3.18 -23.38
N GLY A 415 8.13 4.44 -23.28
CA GLY A 415 8.97 5.54 -23.73
C GLY A 415 8.21 6.86 -23.76
N PRO A 416 8.92 8.01 -23.91
CA PRO A 416 8.30 9.33 -23.91
C PRO A 416 7.46 9.60 -25.17
N GLU A 417 7.78 8.96 -26.29
CA GLU A 417 7.12 9.15 -27.57
C GLU A 417 6.46 7.87 -28.06
N GLN A 418 5.35 8.00 -28.75
CA GLN A 418 4.62 6.87 -29.30
C GLN A 418 5.46 6.20 -30.42
N PRO A 419 5.75 4.91 -30.33
CA PRO A 419 6.50 4.21 -31.36
C PRO A 419 5.68 4.08 -32.65
N ALA A 420 6.37 4.01 -33.80
CA ALA A 420 5.72 3.78 -35.09
C ALA A 420 5.05 2.41 -35.17
N ASP A 421 5.69 1.39 -34.56
CA ASP A 421 5.20 0.02 -34.49
C ASP A 421 4.82 -0.33 -33.04
N GLY A 422 3.66 -0.97 -32.83
CA GLY A 422 3.20 -1.39 -31.50
C GLY A 422 2.62 -0.27 -30.66
N ALA A 423 2.09 0.77 -31.29
CA ALA A 423 1.45 1.92 -30.64
C ALA A 423 0.26 1.54 -29.71
N ASP A 424 -0.38 0.43 -29.97
CA ASP A 424 -1.44 -0.19 -29.20
C ASP A 424 -0.94 -0.90 -27.91
N ARG A 425 0.38 -1.16 -27.84
CA ARG A 425 1.05 -1.84 -26.72
C ARG A 425 2.15 -0.99 -26.10
N TRP A 426 1.88 0.29 -25.99
CA TRP A 426 2.81 1.31 -25.49
C TRP A 426 2.22 2.08 -24.31
N VAL A 427 3.07 2.33 -23.29
CA VAL A 427 2.80 3.24 -22.19
C VAL A 427 3.79 4.41 -22.24
N LYS A 428 3.27 5.63 -22.20
CA LYS A 428 4.05 6.85 -22.16
C LYS A 428 4.77 6.98 -20.82
N THR A 429 6.08 7.28 -20.89
CA THR A 429 6.92 7.64 -19.74
C THR A 429 7.28 9.12 -19.76
N LEU A 430 7.86 9.64 -18.69
CA LEU A 430 8.16 11.07 -18.52
C LEU A 430 9.67 11.32 -18.46
N PRO A 431 10.25 12.09 -19.39
CA PRO A 431 11.66 12.47 -19.33
C PRO A 431 12.04 13.11 -17.98
N GLY A 432 13.22 12.73 -17.45
CA GLY A 432 13.71 13.22 -16.16
C GLY A 432 13.06 12.54 -14.95
N ARG A 433 12.21 11.53 -15.16
CA ARG A 433 11.58 10.73 -14.10
C ARG A 433 12.03 9.27 -14.23
N GLY A 434 12.51 8.69 -13.14
CA GLY A 434 12.66 7.24 -13.03
C GLY A 434 11.30 6.57 -12.85
N TRP A 435 11.18 5.34 -13.29
CA TRP A 435 9.95 4.57 -13.18
C TRP A 435 10.23 3.11 -12.91
N PHE A 436 9.20 2.38 -12.49
CA PHE A 436 9.21 0.94 -12.33
C PHE A 436 7.85 0.36 -12.71
N VAL A 437 7.78 -0.94 -12.83
CA VAL A 437 6.51 -1.63 -13.05
C VAL A 437 6.20 -2.65 -11.97
N TYR A 438 4.90 -2.91 -11.79
CA TYR A 438 4.44 -4.19 -11.28
C TYR A 438 3.87 -5.02 -12.44
N LEU A 439 4.44 -6.21 -12.63
CA LEU A 439 3.82 -7.27 -13.41
C LEU A 439 2.91 -8.05 -12.46
N ARG A 440 1.61 -8.05 -12.73
CA ARG A 440 0.58 -8.69 -11.90
C ARG A 440 -0.08 -9.82 -12.64
N LEU A 441 -0.21 -10.97 -11.97
CA LEU A 441 -1.03 -12.09 -12.43
C LEU A 441 -2.14 -12.34 -11.40
N TYR A 442 -3.37 -12.45 -11.86
CA TYR A 442 -4.55 -12.77 -11.06
C TYR A 442 -5.00 -14.21 -11.34
N GLY A 443 -5.21 -14.98 -10.27
CA GLY A 443 -5.41 -16.43 -10.38
C GLY A 443 -4.19 -17.15 -10.99
N PRO A 444 -2.96 -16.96 -10.46
CA PRO A 444 -1.75 -17.51 -11.06
C PRO A 444 -1.78 -19.04 -11.08
N SER A 445 -1.32 -19.67 -12.17
CA SER A 445 -1.13 -21.12 -12.24
C SER A 445 0.26 -21.55 -11.73
N ALA A 446 0.51 -22.86 -11.64
CA ALA A 446 1.79 -23.41 -11.16
C ALA A 446 3.00 -22.86 -11.92
N ALA A 447 2.87 -22.62 -13.22
CA ALA A 447 3.94 -22.09 -14.07
C ALA A 447 4.47 -20.71 -13.64
N ALA A 448 3.68 -19.94 -12.88
CA ALA A 448 4.13 -18.68 -12.29
C ALA A 448 5.18 -18.84 -11.17
N PHE A 449 5.31 -20.05 -10.61
CA PHE A 449 6.12 -20.32 -9.42
C PHE A 449 7.22 -21.34 -9.61
N ASP A 450 7.11 -22.25 -10.60
CA ASP A 450 8.02 -23.38 -10.82
C ASP A 450 9.20 -23.04 -11.75
N GLY A 451 9.27 -21.78 -12.25
CA GLY A 451 10.32 -21.31 -13.16
C GLY A 451 10.14 -21.70 -14.62
N SER A 452 9.06 -22.41 -14.98
CA SER A 452 8.76 -22.78 -16.38
C SER A 452 8.30 -21.60 -17.23
N TRP A 453 7.74 -20.57 -16.59
CA TRP A 453 7.40 -19.31 -17.22
C TRP A 453 8.10 -18.15 -16.52
N ARG A 454 8.62 -17.21 -17.31
CA ARG A 454 9.22 -15.98 -16.81
C ARG A 454 9.23 -14.91 -17.90
N PRO A 455 9.04 -13.63 -17.56
CA PRO A 455 9.13 -12.51 -18.50
C PRO A 455 10.57 -12.31 -18.98
N GLY A 456 10.74 -11.60 -20.09
CA GLY A 456 12.03 -11.00 -20.44
C GLY A 456 12.43 -9.89 -19.48
N ASP A 457 13.65 -9.37 -19.61
CA ASP A 457 14.05 -8.12 -18.98
C ASP A 457 13.70 -6.92 -19.90
N PHE A 458 13.65 -5.74 -19.34
CA PHE A 458 13.57 -4.52 -20.14
C PHE A 458 14.83 -4.36 -20.99
N VAL A 459 14.64 -4.06 -22.25
CA VAL A 459 15.73 -3.82 -23.22
C VAL A 459 15.59 -2.39 -23.72
N ALA A 460 16.65 -1.57 -23.54
CA ALA A 460 16.69 -0.23 -24.13
C ALA A 460 16.74 -0.33 -25.65
N VAL A 461 15.95 0.51 -26.34
CA VAL A 461 15.80 0.50 -27.81
C VAL A 461 16.49 1.70 -28.41
#